data_7315442f707d8be365340749bf92a307
#
_entry.id   7315442f707d8be365340749bf92a307
#
_cell.length_a   1.000
_cell.length_b   1.000
_cell.length_c   1.000
_cell.angle_alpha   90.00
_cell.angle_beta   90.00
_cell.angle_gamma   90.00
#
_symmetry.space_group_name_H-M   'P 1'
#
loop_
_entity.id
_entity.type
_entity.pdbx_description
1 polymer ?
#
loop_
_entity_poly.entity_id
_entity_poly.type
_entity_poly.pdbx_seq_one_letter_code
_entity_poly.pdbx_strand_id
1 'polypeptide(L)'
;VSVGACVASSGSAASLPAGATLTCPLTVTMPGTAGGTNTTQTSVGIDAATSATNDNVTGNNTTSATVALIDAVTDSLTTPFATAATLNVLTNDQATGITGATPANVTVTQTVAPTAGSTFNPATGDFSVPNTAPPGVYTVSYQICTNPAVIPAACDTATATITVGAAADMSVAINGLPATAAPGAVLSGPGVNLVCTNVSATTAATNATCTAAAGTPAGATV
;
A
#
# COMPACT_ATOMS: atom_id res chain seq x y z
N VAL A 1 26.15 -14.17 3.22
CA VAL A 1 27.42 -13.69 2.66
C VAL A 1 28.27 -14.91 2.28
N SER A 2 28.83 -14.94 1.09
CA SER A 2 29.79 -15.95 0.65
C SER A 2 30.99 -15.31 -0.08
N VAL A 3 32.15 -15.93 0.08
CA VAL A 3 33.38 -15.48 -0.59
C VAL A 3 33.73 -16.50 -1.67
N GLY A 4 33.91 -16.04 -2.89
CA GLY A 4 34.32 -16.87 -4.02
C GLY A 4 35.85 -17.13 -4.05
N ALA A 5 36.31 -17.83 -5.07
CA ALA A 5 37.71 -18.13 -5.24
C ALA A 5 38.52 -16.84 -5.40
N CYS A 6 39.56 -16.70 -4.60
CA CYS A 6 40.46 -15.54 -4.63
C CYS A 6 41.51 -15.63 -5.74
N VAL A 7 41.83 -14.48 -6.31
CA VAL A 7 42.87 -14.35 -7.36
C VAL A 7 43.98 -13.40 -6.86
N ALA A 8 45.22 -13.84 -6.90
CA ALA A 8 46.37 -13.00 -6.59
C ALA A 8 46.81 -12.22 -7.82
N SER A 9 47.18 -10.93 -7.65
CA SER A 9 47.76 -10.11 -8.72
C SER A 9 49.14 -10.62 -9.19
N SER A 10 49.90 -11.26 -8.28
CA SER A 10 51.11 -12.00 -8.52
C SER A 10 51.35 -13.01 -7.39
N GLY A 11 52.07 -14.08 -7.64
CA GLY A 11 52.26 -15.16 -6.67
C GLY A 11 51.00 -16.01 -6.49
N SER A 12 50.69 -16.38 -5.25
CA SER A 12 49.53 -17.18 -4.89
C SER A 12 49.02 -16.79 -3.48
N ALA A 13 47.88 -17.30 -3.08
CA ALA A 13 47.36 -17.11 -1.70
C ALA A 13 48.30 -17.74 -0.66
N ALA A 14 49.08 -18.77 -1.01
CA ALA A 14 50.09 -19.39 -0.14
C ALA A 14 51.38 -18.56 -0.03
N SER A 15 51.68 -17.73 -1.02
CA SER A 15 52.87 -16.87 -1.04
C SER A 15 52.58 -15.61 -1.87
N LEU A 16 52.12 -14.56 -1.18
CA LEU A 16 51.80 -13.26 -1.76
C LEU A 16 52.99 -12.32 -1.64
N PRO A 17 53.63 -11.92 -2.78
CA PRO A 17 54.78 -10.99 -2.74
C PRO A 17 54.43 -9.63 -2.17
N ALA A 18 55.43 -8.89 -1.74
CA ALA A 18 55.24 -7.50 -1.24
C ALA A 18 54.62 -6.64 -2.34
N GLY A 19 53.57 -5.90 -1.96
CA GLY A 19 52.79 -5.06 -2.87
C GLY A 19 51.76 -5.80 -3.74
N ALA A 20 51.71 -7.12 -3.70
CA ALA A 20 50.67 -7.90 -4.40
C ALA A 20 49.35 -7.87 -3.61
N THR A 21 48.24 -8.01 -4.32
CA THR A 21 46.89 -8.05 -3.78
C THR A 21 46.25 -9.40 -3.99
N LEU A 22 45.40 -9.82 -3.04
CA LEU A 22 44.52 -10.98 -3.17
C LEU A 22 43.09 -10.46 -3.28
N THR A 23 42.45 -10.67 -4.43
CA THR A 23 41.06 -10.20 -4.67
C THR A 23 40.12 -11.40 -4.64
N CYS A 24 39.11 -11.33 -3.79
CA CYS A 24 38.10 -12.36 -3.60
C CYS A 24 36.72 -11.80 -3.98
N PRO A 25 35.98 -12.43 -4.91
CA PRO A 25 34.62 -12.05 -5.17
C PRO A 25 33.77 -12.22 -3.90
N LEU A 26 32.94 -11.21 -3.57
CA LEU A 26 32.03 -11.23 -2.44
C LEU A 26 30.60 -11.28 -2.96
N THR A 27 29.80 -12.23 -2.48
CA THR A 27 28.36 -12.29 -2.73
C THR A 27 27.63 -12.03 -1.42
N VAL A 28 26.80 -11.01 -1.42
CA VAL A 28 25.93 -10.66 -0.29
C VAL A 28 24.50 -10.83 -0.73
N THR A 29 23.77 -11.73 -0.06
CA THR A 29 22.31 -11.85 -0.23
C THR A 29 21.66 -11.01 0.83
N MET A 30 20.89 -10.01 0.42
CA MET A 30 20.15 -9.16 1.33
C MET A 30 18.95 -9.96 1.89
N PRO A 31 18.63 -9.81 3.17
CA PRO A 31 17.46 -10.46 3.77
C PRO A 31 16.17 -9.80 3.29
N GLY A 32 15.06 -10.51 3.50
CA GLY A 32 13.73 -10.04 3.14
C GLY A 32 13.22 -10.65 1.83
N THR A 33 12.00 -10.31 1.50
CA THR A 33 11.31 -10.71 0.27
C THR A 33 10.85 -9.43 -0.42
N ALA A 34 11.13 -9.25 -1.68
CA ALA A 34 10.61 -8.13 -2.46
C ALA A 34 9.09 -8.06 -2.34
N GLY A 35 8.53 -6.89 -2.00
CA GLY A 35 7.11 -6.70 -1.73
C GLY A 35 6.61 -7.22 -0.38
N GLY A 36 7.51 -7.67 0.51
CA GLY A 36 7.19 -8.07 1.88
C GLY A 36 7.64 -7.04 2.90
N THR A 37 6.91 -6.90 4.00
CA THR A 37 7.32 -6.03 5.11
C THR A 37 8.57 -6.58 5.79
N ASN A 38 9.66 -5.81 5.79
CA ASN A 38 10.92 -6.16 6.46
C ASN A 38 11.16 -5.25 7.68
N THR A 39 10.27 -5.30 8.66
CA THR A 39 10.24 -4.40 9.82
C THR A 39 11.37 -4.60 10.83
N THR A 40 12.12 -5.70 10.73
CA THR A 40 13.09 -6.07 11.77
C THR A 40 14.54 -5.88 11.38
N GLN A 41 14.84 -5.73 10.08
CA GLN A 41 16.21 -5.63 9.59
C GLN A 41 16.37 -4.48 8.59
N THR A 42 16.99 -3.41 9.03
CA THR A 42 17.15 -2.16 8.27
C THR A 42 18.49 -2.08 7.53
N SER A 43 19.43 -2.98 7.83
CA SER A 43 20.74 -3.05 7.19
C SER A 43 21.40 -4.40 7.37
N VAL A 44 22.40 -4.68 6.55
CA VAL A 44 23.30 -5.84 6.67
C VAL A 44 24.72 -5.36 6.91
N GLY A 45 25.29 -5.75 8.03
CA GLY A 45 26.71 -5.58 8.33
C GLY A 45 27.52 -6.69 7.68
N ILE A 46 28.67 -6.35 7.11
CA ILE A 46 29.65 -7.26 6.52
C ILE A 46 30.99 -7.00 7.18
N ASP A 47 31.47 -7.98 7.93
CA ASP A 47 32.81 -7.95 8.54
C ASP A 47 33.75 -8.81 7.72
N ALA A 48 34.93 -8.29 7.43
CA ALA A 48 35.99 -9.00 6.71
C ALA A 48 37.27 -8.99 7.52
N ALA A 49 38.00 -10.11 7.49
CA ALA A 49 39.28 -10.25 8.14
C ALA A 49 40.28 -10.95 7.20
N THR A 50 41.55 -10.60 7.37
CA THR A 50 42.69 -11.28 6.73
C THR A 50 43.70 -11.71 7.80
N SER A 51 44.54 -12.70 7.47
CA SER A 51 45.61 -13.13 8.35
C SER A 51 46.76 -13.72 7.54
N ALA A 52 48.00 -13.59 8.04
CA ALA A 52 49.18 -14.27 7.56
C ALA A 52 50.04 -14.67 8.76
N THR A 53 50.76 -15.77 8.61
CA THR A 53 51.58 -16.31 9.74
C THR A 53 52.75 -15.40 10.16
N ASN A 54 53.21 -14.52 9.26
CA ASN A 54 54.27 -13.56 9.51
C ASN A 54 53.81 -12.10 9.58
N ASP A 55 52.50 -11.87 9.78
CA ASP A 55 51.93 -10.56 9.94
C ASP A 55 52.09 -10.09 11.40
N ASN A 56 52.82 -9.01 11.58
CA ASN A 56 53.05 -8.40 12.89
C ASN A 56 52.24 -7.11 13.12
N VAL A 57 51.39 -6.71 12.18
CA VAL A 57 50.52 -5.53 12.25
C VAL A 57 49.07 -5.94 12.16
N THR A 58 48.52 -6.53 13.20
CA THR A 58 47.19 -7.12 13.21
C THR A 58 46.05 -6.09 13.27
N GLY A 59 46.35 -4.82 13.54
CA GLY A 59 45.34 -3.76 13.70
C GLY A 59 44.68 -3.31 12.38
N ASN A 60 45.24 -3.68 11.23
CA ASN A 60 44.70 -3.40 9.87
C ASN A 60 44.09 -4.63 9.19
N ASN A 61 43.96 -5.75 9.90
CA ASN A 61 43.53 -7.02 9.35
C ASN A 61 42.02 -7.18 9.27
N THR A 62 41.27 -6.22 9.81
CA THR A 62 39.82 -6.26 9.82
C THR A 62 39.23 -5.00 9.20
N THR A 63 38.11 -5.15 8.55
CA THR A 63 37.29 -4.04 8.05
C THR A 63 35.82 -4.43 8.12
N SER A 64 34.94 -3.44 8.16
CA SER A 64 33.50 -3.66 8.11
C SER A 64 32.85 -2.71 7.12
N ALA A 65 31.73 -3.14 6.55
CA ALA A 65 30.85 -2.34 5.73
C ALA A 65 29.40 -2.62 6.10
N THR A 66 28.53 -1.63 5.94
CA THR A 66 27.09 -1.80 6.17
C THR A 66 26.35 -1.41 4.91
N VAL A 67 25.41 -2.26 4.50
CA VAL A 67 24.49 -1.99 3.39
C VAL A 67 23.10 -1.79 3.97
N ALA A 68 22.53 -0.61 3.81
CA ALA A 68 21.16 -0.31 4.21
C ALA A 68 20.16 -0.95 3.24
N LEU A 69 18.99 -1.37 3.77
CA LEU A 69 17.87 -1.86 2.98
C LEU A 69 16.97 -0.70 2.57
N ILE A 70 16.41 -0.80 1.37
CA ILE A 70 15.21 -0.11 0.95
C ILE A 70 14.03 -1.06 1.18
N ASP A 71 12.90 -0.56 1.64
CA ASP A 71 11.73 -1.39 1.97
C ASP A 71 10.45 -0.66 1.59
N ALA A 72 9.71 -1.23 0.65
CA ALA A 72 8.37 -0.81 0.28
C ALA A 72 7.36 -1.67 1.04
N VAL A 73 6.50 -1.03 1.82
CA VAL A 73 5.55 -1.70 2.71
C VAL A 73 4.14 -1.55 2.17
N THR A 74 3.37 -2.62 2.18
CA THR A 74 1.97 -2.58 1.73
C THR A 74 1.14 -1.61 2.54
N ASP A 75 0.28 -0.87 1.86
CA ASP A 75 -0.60 0.14 2.44
C ASP A 75 -2.06 -0.28 2.35
N SER A 76 -2.85 0.13 3.33
CA SER A 76 -4.29 -0.07 3.28
C SER A 76 -5.05 1.07 3.95
N LEU A 77 -6.16 1.46 3.32
CA LEU A 77 -7.08 2.45 3.84
C LEU A 77 -8.52 2.01 3.58
N THR A 78 -9.41 2.21 4.53
CA THR A 78 -10.85 2.01 4.34
C THR A 78 -11.55 3.35 4.42
N THR A 79 -12.44 3.63 3.47
CA THR A 79 -13.26 4.85 3.44
C THR A 79 -14.74 4.49 3.31
N PRO A 80 -15.66 5.25 3.92
CA PRO A 80 -17.09 5.08 3.68
C PRO A 80 -17.46 5.35 2.22
N PHE A 81 -18.58 4.80 1.78
CA PHE A 81 -19.19 5.16 0.49
C PHE A 81 -19.43 6.69 0.40
N ALA A 82 -19.33 7.23 -0.80
CA ALA A 82 -19.46 8.66 -1.11
C ALA A 82 -18.46 9.59 -0.40
N THR A 83 -17.32 9.03 0.05
CA THR A 83 -16.23 9.80 0.66
C THR A 83 -14.96 9.63 -0.15
N ALA A 84 -14.38 10.75 -0.62
CA ALA A 84 -13.06 10.71 -1.26
C ALA A 84 -11.98 10.31 -0.24
N ALA A 85 -10.99 9.55 -0.69
CA ALA A 85 -9.87 9.16 0.14
C ALA A 85 -8.56 9.25 -0.64
N THR A 86 -7.50 9.60 0.07
CA THR A 86 -6.12 9.60 -0.43
C THR A 86 -5.23 8.91 0.58
N LEU A 87 -4.42 8.00 0.09
CA LEU A 87 -3.40 7.26 0.81
C LEU A 87 -2.05 7.60 0.20
N ASN A 88 -1.08 8.04 1.00
CA ASN A 88 0.28 8.26 0.52
C ASN A 88 1.10 7.00 0.80
N VAL A 89 1.56 6.34 -0.27
CA VAL A 89 2.26 5.05 -0.21
C VAL A 89 3.66 5.13 0.43
N LEU A 90 4.24 6.32 0.57
CA LEU A 90 5.56 6.49 1.16
C LEU A 90 5.54 6.60 2.70
N THR A 91 4.36 6.64 3.31
CA THR A 91 4.23 6.95 4.74
C THR A 91 4.90 5.92 5.65
N ASN A 92 4.88 4.65 5.25
CA ASN A 92 5.45 3.51 5.99
C ASN A 92 6.66 2.88 5.29
N ASP A 93 7.04 3.39 4.11
CA ASP A 93 8.20 2.93 3.34
C ASP A 93 9.51 3.48 3.91
N GLN A 94 10.61 2.76 3.65
CA GLN A 94 11.96 3.16 4.06
C GLN A 94 12.88 3.29 2.84
N ALA A 95 13.55 4.44 2.74
CA ALA A 95 14.48 4.71 1.65
C ALA A 95 15.87 4.08 1.88
N THR A 96 16.38 4.19 3.12
CA THR A 96 17.68 3.65 3.53
C THR A 96 17.65 3.31 5.02
N GLY A 97 17.61 2.04 5.35
CA GLY A 97 17.59 1.60 6.74
C GLY A 97 16.37 2.15 7.49
N ILE A 98 16.57 3.06 8.45
CA ILE A 98 15.50 3.67 9.25
C ILE A 98 14.99 5.01 8.67
N THR A 99 15.54 5.48 7.57
CA THR A 99 15.15 6.76 6.97
C THR A 99 13.88 6.58 6.15
N GLY A 100 12.80 7.22 6.54
CA GLY A 100 11.53 7.18 5.83
C GLY A 100 11.65 7.62 4.37
N ALA A 101 10.87 6.98 3.50
CA ALA A 101 10.82 7.31 2.09
C ALA A 101 10.11 8.65 1.87
N THR A 102 10.66 9.46 0.98
CA THR A 102 10.10 10.73 0.52
C THR A 102 10.38 10.90 -0.98
N PRO A 103 9.65 11.72 -1.71
CA PRO A 103 9.95 12.00 -3.12
C PRO A 103 11.37 12.57 -3.37
N ALA A 104 12.07 13.03 -2.33
CA ALA A 104 13.43 13.56 -2.44
C ALA A 104 14.50 12.45 -2.39
N ASN A 105 14.22 11.33 -1.71
CA ASN A 105 15.20 10.26 -1.48
C ASN A 105 14.85 8.93 -2.14
N VAL A 106 13.65 8.81 -2.73
CA VAL A 106 13.27 7.68 -3.59
C VAL A 106 12.65 8.16 -4.90
N THR A 107 12.79 7.33 -5.92
CA THR A 107 12.00 7.41 -7.15
C THR A 107 10.87 6.42 -7.06
N VAL A 108 9.63 6.88 -7.21
CA VAL A 108 8.44 6.03 -7.22
C VAL A 108 8.05 5.73 -8.66
N THR A 109 7.78 4.49 -8.97
CA THR A 109 7.33 4.04 -10.29
C THR A 109 6.09 3.17 -10.13
N GLN A 110 5.06 3.45 -10.91
CA GLN A 110 3.89 2.58 -11.01
C GLN A 110 4.26 1.32 -11.78
N THR A 111 4.06 0.14 -11.19
CA THR A 111 4.35 -1.16 -11.82
C THR A 111 3.10 -1.85 -12.36
N VAL A 112 1.96 -1.66 -11.69
CA VAL A 112 0.63 -2.08 -12.18
C VAL A 112 -0.29 -0.88 -12.10
N ALA A 113 -1.08 -0.66 -13.17
CA ALA A 113 -2.03 0.44 -13.25
C ALA A 113 -3.03 0.40 -12.08
N PRO A 114 -3.46 1.57 -11.56
CA PRO A 114 -4.48 1.61 -10.54
C PRO A 114 -5.81 1.06 -11.07
N THR A 115 -6.59 0.45 -10.19
CA THR A 115 -7.95 -0.01 -10.51
C THR A 115 -8.76 1.13 -11.14
N ALA A 116 -9.53 0.84 -12.19
CA ALA A 116 -10.35 1.84 -12.87
C ALA A 116 -11.21 2.64 -11.88
N GLY A 117 -11.25 3.96 -12.03
CA GLY A 117 -11.94 4.87 -11.10
C GLY A 117 -11.08 5.37 -9.94
N SER A 118 -9.82 4.95 -9.83
CA SER A 118 -8.83 5.49 -8.92
C SER A 118 -7.66 6.13 -9.68
N THR A 119 -6.82 6.89 -8.99
CA THR A 119 -5.65 7.58 -9.58
C THR A 119 -4.43 7.40 -8.70
N PHE A 120 -3.26 7.32 -9.34
CA PHE A 120 -1.97 7.29 -8.65
C PHE A 120 -1.04 8.36 -9.20
N ASN A 121 -0.40 9.11 -8.32
CA ASN A 121 0.59 10.13 -8.68
C ASN A 121 1.99 9.70 -8.20
N PRO A 122 2.85 9.18 -9.09
CA PRO A 122 4.20 8.75 -8.69
C PRO A 122 5.10 9.89 -8.18
N ALA A 123 4.82 11.14 -8.56
CA ALA A 123 5.64 12.27 -8.11
C ALA A 123 5.45 12.59 -6.62
N THR A 124 4.29 12.26 -6.05
CA THR A 124 3.96 12.51 -4.63
C THR A 124 3.80 11.22 -3.82
N GLY A 125 3.56 10.08 -4.49
CA GLY A 125 3.19 8.81 -3.86
C GLY A 125 1.70 8.73 -3.48
N ASP A 126 0.85 9.65 -3.96
CA ASP A 126 -0.56 9.66 -3.58
C ASP A 126 -1.39 8.70 -4.43
N PHE A 127 -2.09 7.80 -3.78
CA PHE A 127 -3.11 6.93 -4.34
C PHE A 127 -4.49 7.37 -3.86
N SER A 128 -5.42 7.65 -4.79
CA SER A 128 -6.68 8.31 -4.46
C SER A 128 -7.89 7.67 -5.14
N VAL A 129 -9.03 7.71 -4.43
CA VAL A 129 -10.36 7.40 -4.96
C VAL A 129 -11.26 8.62 -4.80
N PRO A 130 -12.10 8.98 -5.80
CA PRO A 130 -13.05 10.07 -5.69
C PRO A 130 -14.25 9.67 -4.81
N ASN A 131 -15.01 10.65 -4.32
CA ASN A 131 -16.25 10.42 -3.57
C ASN A 131 -17.36 9.75 -4.40
N THR A 132 -17.21 9.69 -5.72
CA THR A 132 -18.13 9.00 -6.64
C THR A 132 -17.73 7.54 -6.91
N ALA A 133 -16.64 7.08 -6.31
CA ALA A 133 -16.17 5.70 -6.49
C ALA A 133 -17.21 4.70 -5.97
N PRO A 134 -17.60 3.69 -6.77
CA PRO A 134 -18.45 2.61 -6.31
C PRO A 134 -17.85 1.85 -5.11
N PRO A 135 -18.67 1.20 -4.27
CA PRO A 135 -18.16 0.27 -3.27
C PRO A 135 -17.29 -0.80 -3.90
N GLY A 136 -16.15 -1.09 -3.29
CA GLY A 136 -15.20 -2.07 -3.82
C GLY A 136 -13.79 -1.86 -3.34
N VAL A 137 -12.88 -2.67 -3.87
CA VAL A 137 -11.45 -2.64 -3.57
C VAL A 137 -10.70 -2.04 -4.76
N TYR A 138 -9.91 -1.02 -4.47
CA TYR A 138 -9.06 -0.30 -5.41
C TYR A 138 -7.61 -0.56 -5.06
N THR A 139 -6.80 -0.92 -6.03
CA THR A 139 -5.39 -1.29 -5.83
C THR A 139 -4.49 -0.60 -6.84
N VAL A 140 -3.24 -0.36 -6.44
CA VAL A 140 -2.14 0.02 -7.32
C VAL A 140 -0.88 -0.71 -6.84
N SER A 141 -0.04 -1.19 -7.76
CA SER A 141 1.29 -1.69 -7.40
C SER A 141 2.34 -0.67 -7.82
N TYR A 142 3.31 -0.48 -6.95
CA TYR A 142 4.37 0.50 -7.14
C TYR A 142 5.73 -0.09 -6.77
N GLN A 143 6.78 0.58 -7.19
CA GLN A 143 8.16 0.32 -6.83
C GLN A 143 8.78 1.60 -6.33
N ILE A 144 9.57 1.52 -5.27
CA ILE A 144 10.48 2.58 -4.87
C ILE A 144 11.92 2.16 -5.17
N CYS A 145 12.73 3.10 -5.67
CA CYS A 145 14.17 2.91 -5.84
C CYS A 145 14.91 4.07 -5.19
N THR A 146 16.12 3.84 -4.68
CA THR A 146 16.95 4.89 -4.08
C THR A 146 17.20 6.04 -5.05
N ASN A 147 17.12 7.27 -4.54
CA ASN A 147 17.47 8.48 -5.27
C ASN A 147 18.48 9.31 -4.44
N PRO A 148 19.73 9.57 -4.92
CA PRO A 148 20.26 9.14 -6.22
C PRO A 148 20.39 7.62 -6.36
N ALA A 149 20.29 7.14 -7.59
CA ALA A 149 20.42 5.71 -7.89
C ALA A 149 21.78 5.18 -7.47
N VAL A 150 21.81 3.96 -6.91
CA VAL A 150 23.02 3.21 -6.58
C VAL A 150 23.22 2.07 -7.56
N ILE A 151 24.43 1.50 -7.59
CA ILE A 151 24.77 0.36 -8.46
C ILE A 151 25.28 -0.78 -7.57
N PRO A 152 24.65 -1.98 -7.59
CA PRO A 152 23.39 -2.30 -8.29
C PRO A 152 22.20 -1.49 -7.76
N ALA A 153 21.18 -1.29 -8.58
CA ALA A 153 19.99 -0.52 -8.20
C ALA A 153 19.32 -1.15 -6.97
N ALA A 154 19.09 -0.34 -5.95
CA ALA A 154 18.33 -0.75 -4.78
C ALA A 154 16.87 -0.31 -4.97
N CYS A 155 15.98 -1.30 -5.18
CA CYS A 155 14.56 -1.10 -5.40
C CYS A 155 13.76 -2.15 -4.63
N ASP A 156 12.55 -1.79 -4.21
CA ASP A 156 11.57 -2.73 -3.68
C ASP A 156 10.17 -2.37 -4.17
N THR A 157 9.22 -3.33 -4.05
CA THR A 157 7.86 -3.22 -4.61
C THR A 157 6.81 -3.50 -3.56
N ALA A 158 5.71 -2.76 -3.62
CA ALA A 158 4.56 -3.02 -2.76
C ALA A 158 3.23 -2.74 -3.49
N THR A 159 2.13 -3.00 -2.79
CA THR A 159 0.78 -2.74 -3.27
C THR A 159 0.04 -1.89 -2.25
N ALA A 160 -0.60 -0.83 -2.73
CA ALA A 160 -1.51 -0.02 -1.93
C ALA A 160 -2.96 -0.38 -2.24
N THR A 161 -3.81 -0.38 -1.21
CA THR A 161 -5.22 -0.77 -1.30
C THR A 161 -6.10 0.27 -0.61
N ILE A 162 -7.12 0.76 -1.33
CA ILE A 162 -8.21 1.55 -0.73
C ILE A 162 -9.50 0.75 -0.86
N THR A 163 -10.17 0.49 0.26
CA THR A 163 -11.48 -0.18 0.28
C THR A 163 -12.58 0.84 0.51
N VAL A 164 -13.44 1.03 -0.50
CA VAL A 164 -14.66 1.84 -0.38
C VAL A 164 -15.77 0.96 0.18
N GLY A 165 -16.32 1.36 1.33
CA GLY A 165 -17.38 0.64 2.03
C GLY A 165 -18.67 0.56 1.23
N ALA A 166 -19.56 -0.35 1.63
CA ALA A 166 -20.87 -0.49 0.99
C ALA A 166 -21.71 0.77 1.14
N ALA A 167 -22.55 1.05 0.13
CA ALA A 167 -23.61 2.08 0.23
C ALA A 167 -24.69 1.61 1.19
N ALA A 168 -25.35 2.57 1.87
CA ALA A 168 -26.59 2.27 2.55
C ALA A 168 -27.69 2.00 1.52
N ASP A 169 -28.52 1.00 1.78
CA ASP A 169 -29.68 0.66 0.95
C ASP A 169 -30.96 0.91 1.75
N MET A 170 -31.83 1.79 1.23
CA MET A 170 -33.06 2.19 1.88
C MET A 170 -34.25 1.66 1.10
N SER A 171 -35.13 0.96 1.80
CA SER A 171 -36.45 0.57 1.28
C SER A 171 -37.54 1.38 1.91
N VAL A 172 -38.67 1.52 1.22
CA VAL A 172 -39.85 2.18 1.71
C VAL A 172 -41.12 1.33 1.52
N ALA A 173 -41.95 1.26 2.53
CA ALA A 173 -43.25 0.59 2.46
C ALA A 173 -44.33 1.50 3.00
N ILE A 174 -45.52 1.44 2.38
CA ILE A 174 -46.74 2.06 2.91
C ILE A 174 -47.63 0.95 3.46
N ASN A 175 -47.99 1.05 4.73
CA ASN A 175 -48.78 0.02 5.40
C ASN A 175 -50.17 0.57 5.72
N GLY A 176 -51.13 -0.36 5.93
CA GLY A 176 -52.45 -0.06 6.50
C GLY A 176 -53.42 0.64 5.56
N LEU A 177 -53.07 0.82 4.28
CA LEU A 177 -54.04 1.36 3.32
C LEU A 177 -55.00 0.23 2.85
N PRO A 178 -56.34 0.46 2.90
CA PRO A 178 -57.30 -0.49 2.32
C PRO A 178 -57.22 -0.47 0.79
N ALA A 179 -57.59 -1.58 0.15
CA ALA A 179 -57.65 -1.68 -1.30
C ALA A 179 -58.66 -0.72 -1.95
N THR A 180 -59.69 -0.31 -1.20
CA THR A 180 -60.72 0.62 -1.63
C THR A 180 -61.13 1.55 -0.49
N ALA A 181 -61.51 2.81 -0.81
CA ALA A 181 -62.03 3.77 0.14
C ALA A 181 -63.15 4.59 -0.51
N ALA A 182 -64.07 5.10 0.28
CA ALA A 182 -65.09 6.00 -0.18
C ALA A 182 -64.53 7.36 -0.61
N PRO A 183 -65.14 8.05 -1.59
CA PRO A 183 -64.71 9.42 -1.92
C PRO A 183 -64.76 10.33 -0.71
N GLY A 184 -63.70 11.09 -0.46
CA GLY A 184 -63.56 11.99 0.69
C GLY A 184 -63.19 11.32 2.02
N ALA A 185 -62.95 10.00 2.04
CA ALA A 185 -62.48 9.28 3.21
C ALA A 185 -61.10 9.75 3.66
N VAL A 186 -60.90 9.99 4.95
CA VAL A 186 -59.60 10.23 5.54
C VAL A 186 -59.07 8.92 6.10
N LEU A 187 -57.97 8.42 5.51
CA LEU A 187 -57.32 7.18 5.93
C LEU A 187 -56.22 7.53 6.93
N SER A 188 -56.50 7.28 8.19
CA SER A 188 -55.57 7.53 9.29
C SER A 188 -55.77 6.50 10.40
N GLY A 189 -54.77 6.28 11.23
CA GLY A 189 -54.85 5.37 12.37
C GLY A 189 -53.52 4.68 12.65
N PRO A 190 -53.45 3.88 13.70
CA PRO A 190 -52.20 3.28 14.17
C PRO A 190 -51.55 2.35 13.15
N GLY A 191 -52.29 1.83 12.18
CA GLY A 191 -51.78 0.93 11.14
C GLY A 191 -51.41 1.65 9.84
N VAL A 192 -51.84 2.90 9.61
CA VAL A 192 -51.58 3.66 8.37
C VAL A 192 -50.28 4.43 8.56
N ASN A 193 -49.22 3.93 8.05
CA ASN A 193 -47.91 4.52 8.24
C ASN A 193 -46.98 4.33 7.03
N LEU A 194 -45.96 5.17 6.96
CA LEU A 194 -44.82 5.05 6.07
C LEU A 194 -43.67 4.47 6.86
N VAL A 195 -43.11 3.36 6.39
CA VAL A 195 -41.97 2.70 7.02
C VAL A 195 -40.79 2.78 6.08
N CYS A 196 -39.72 3.43 6.49
CA CYS A 196 -38.45 3.47 5.79
C CYS A 196 -37.45 2.60 6.55
N THR A 197 -36.88 1.64 5.89
CA THR A 197 -35.98 0.64 6.48
C THR A 197 -34.64 0.68 5.77
N ASN A 198 -33.55 0.78 6.53
CA ASN A 198 -32.24 0.50 6.02
C ASN A 198 -32.08 -1.02 5.92
N VAL A 199 -32.05 -1.55 4.69
CA VAL A 199 -31.93 -2.97 4.40
C VAL A 199 -30.47 -3.38 4.15
N SER A 200 -29.52 -2.44 4.23
CA SER A 200 -28.09 -2.75 4.17
C SER A 200 -27.68 -3.62 5.36
N ALA A 201 -26.96 -4.71 5.08
CA ALA A 201 -26.51 -5.63 6.12
C ALA A 201 -25.37 -5.07 7.00
N THR A 202 -24.61 -4.10 6.48
CA THR A 202 -23.34 -3.66 7.09
C THR A 202 -23.19 -2.14 7.21
N THR A 203 -23.99 -1.34 6.51
CA THR A 203 -23.80 0.11 6.42
C THR A 203 -24.97 0.85 7.03
N ALA A 204 -24.72 1.69 8.04
CA ALA A 204 -25.69 2.59 8.61
C ALA A 204 -26.08 3.69 7.61
N ALA A 205 -27.37 3.96 7.47
CA ALA A 205 -27.84 5.14 6.75
C ALA A 205 -27.70 6.38 7.64
N THR A 206 -27.12 7.46 7.10
CA THR A 206 -26.99 8.74 7.78
C THR A 206 -27.94 9.75 7.14
N ASN A 207 -28.53 10.65 7.96
CA ASN A 207 -29.48 11.66 7.49
C ASN A 207 -30.68 11.09 6.70
N ALA A 208 -31.13 9.88 7.06
CA ALA A 208 -32.26 9.25 6.41
C ALA A 208 -33.55 10.08 6.59
N THR A 209 -34.24 10.32 5.50
CA THR A 209 -35.53 11.00 5.53
C THR A 209 -36.60 10.06 4.95
N CYS A 210 -37.80 10.14 5.50
CA CYS A 210 -38.94 9.34 5.11
C CYS A 210 -40.09 10.29 4.75
N THR A 211 -40.41 10.43 3.45
CA THR A 211 -41.39 11.36 2.96
C THR A 211 -42.41 10.66 2.07
N ALA A 212 -43.68 11.09 2.15
CA ALA A 212 -44.72 10.70 1.20
C ALA A 212 -45.18 11.92 0.41
N ALA A 213 -45.46 11.72 -0.87
CA ALA A 213 -46.10 12.70 -1.72
C ALA A 213 -47.42 12.14 -2.24
N ALA A 214 -48.39 13.01 -2.56
CA ALA A 214 -49.57 12.56 -3.26
C ALA A 214 -49.22 11.97 -4.63
N GLY A 215 -49.59 10.73 -4.85
CA GLY A 215 -49.42 10.06 -6.14
C GLY A 215 -50.33 10.70 -7.19
N THR A 216 -49.97 10.64 -8.47
CA THR A 216 -50.86 10.99 -9.59
C THR A 216 -52.04 10.01 -9.58
N PRO A 217 -53.30 10.47 -9.60
CA PRO A 217 -54.44 9.58 -9.65
C PRO A 217 -54.33 8.67 -10.91
N ALA A 218 -54.30 7.36 -10.68
CA ALA A 218 -54.36 6.43 -11.78
C ALA A 218 -55.79 6.50 -12.40
N GLY A 219 -55.87 6.88 -13.68
CA GLY A 219 -57.12 6.77 -14.42
C GLY A 219 -58.07 7.96 -14.42
N ALA A 220 -57.58 9.20 -14.26
CA ALA A 220 -58.36 10.35 -14.70
C ALA A 220 -58.39 10.43 -16.21
N THR A 221 -59.34 9.72 -16.87
CA THR A 221 -59.77 10.06 -18.20
C THR A 221 -60.66 11.27 -18.13
N VAL A 222 -60.27 12.34 -18.81
CA VAL A 222 -61.09 13.51 -19.11
C VAL A 222 -62.18 13.12 -20.06
#